data_fbce6fe3ed5d32e3d4f16ae15d28cf6d
#
_entry.id   fbce6fe3ed5d32e3d4f16ae15d28cf6d
#
_cell.length_a   1.000
_cell.length_b   1.000
_cell.length_c   1.000
_cell.angle_alpha   90.00
_cell.angle_beta   90.00
_cell.angle_gamma   90.00
#
_symmetry.space_group_name_H-M   'P 1'
#
loop_
_entity.id
_entity.type
_entity.pdbx_description
1 polymer ?
#
loop_
_entity_poly.entity_id
_entity_poly.type
_entity_poly.pdbx_seq_one_letter_code
_entity_poly.pdbx_strand_id
1 'polypeptide(L)'
;MKTSYLHSSLYWGIALTLKSIFLSLISAVFLKNPRILKPDWIADTLGQPNTEWENANPLMEPHNRINVIEILSLFSLALGIFGVFHSGILVLGAFIRSKVVIIAWMFFAIFECLFLVPLVILCGICNVWLLAIPNAFSVLKTGRAIFIAQKAREEINNGKIKDCGSKLDKEYFDDYNIVA
;
A
#
# COMPACT_ATOMS: atom_id res chain seq x y z
N MET A 1 0.31 0.95 -30.83
CA MET A 1 0.12 -0.32 -30.10
C MET A 1 -0.67 -0.03 -28.82
N LYS A 2 -1.90 -0.54 -28.66
CA LYS A 2 -2.61 -0.46 -27.37
C LYS A 2 -1.93 -1.48 -26.43
N THR A 3 -1.19 -1.01 -25.46
CA THR A 3 -0.68 -1.85 -24.36
C THR A 3 -1.86 -2.47 -23.63
N SER A 4 -1.88 -3.80 -23.50
CA SER A 4 -2.90 -4.50 -22.72
C SER A 4 -2.86 -4.04 -21.27
N TYR A 5 -4.00 -3.88 -20.64
CA TYR A 5 -4.10 -3.56 -19.21
C TYR A 5 -3.47 -4.65 -18.33
N LEU A 6 -3.40 -5.87 -18.81
CA LEU A 6 -2.69 -6.96 -18.13
C LEU A 6 -1.19 -6.67 -18.00
N HIS A 7 -0.53 -6.21 -19.07
CA HIS A 7 0.87 -5.76 -19.02
C HIS A 7 1.03 -4.57 -18.06
N SER A 8 0.11 -3.63 -18.12
CA SER A 8 0.10 -2.50 -17.18
C SER A 8 -0.04 -2.98 -15.74
N SER A 9 -0.86 -3.98 -15.44
CA SER A 9 -1.01 -4.56 -14.09
C SER A 9 0.28 -5.17 -13.59
N LEU A 10 1.05 -5.85 -14.45
CA LEU A 10 2.36 -6.40 -14.10
C LEU A 10 3.33 -5.27 -13.68
N TYR A 11 3.44 -4.21 -14.49
CA TYR A 11 4.28 -3.05 -14.15
C TYR A 11 3.85 -2.38 -12.85
N TRP A 12 2.53 -2.22 -12.64
CA TRP A 12 2.02 -1.64 -11.40
C TRP A 12 2.27 -2.54 -10.20
N GLY A 13 2.18 -3.86 -10.35
CA GLY A 13 2.55 -4.80 -9.29
C GLY A 13 4.00 -4.63 -8.84
N ILE A 14 4.93 -4.56 -9.80
CA ILE A 14 6.35 -4.31 -9.53
C ILE A 14 6.55 -2.93 -8.87
N ALA A 15 5.92 -1.88 -9.41
CA ALA A 15 6.03 -0.53 -8.86
C ALA A 15 5.49 -0.44 -7.42
N LEU A 16 4.39 -1.15 -7.10
CA LEU A 16 3.82 -1.23 -5.76
C LEU A 16 4.74 -2.00 -4.81
N THR A 17 5.39 -3.08 -5.26
CA THR A 17 6.37 -3.81 -4.47
C THR A 17 7.55 -2.90 -4.09
N LEU A 18 8.13 -2.21 -5.06
CA LEU A 18 9.23 -1.25 -4.82
C LEU A 18 8.81 -0.13 -3.86
N LYS A 19 7.61 0.44 -4.06
CA LYS A 19 7.03 1.44 -3.16
C LYS A 19 6.93 0.90 -1.72
N SER A 20 6.45 -0.32 -1.55
CA SER A 20 6.24 -0.93 -0.24
C SER A 20 7.56 -1.25 0.47
N ILE A 21 8.57 -1.69 -0.27
CA ILE A 21 9.94 -1.84 0.24
C ILE A 21 10.48 -0.49 0.73
N PHE A 22 10.33 0.56 -0.09
CA PHE A 22 10.78 1.91 0.25
C PHE A 22 10.08 2.44 1.51
N LEU A 23 8.76 2.27 1.61
CA LEU A 23 7.98 2.65 2.78
C LEU A 23 8.46 1.90 4.04
N SER A 24 8.71 0.59 3.93
CA SER A 24 9.23 -0.22 5.03
C SER A 24 10.60 0.26 5.49
N LEU A 25 11.51 0.58 4.56
CA LEU A 25 12.84 1.07 4.89
C LEU A 25 12.79 2.43 5.61
N ILE A 26 11.98 3.37 5.10
CA ILE A 26 11.80 4.69 5.74
C ILE A 26 11.23 4.50 7.15
N SER A 27 10.19 3.69 7.31
CA SER A 27 9.55 3.46 8.60
C SER A 27 10.50 2.79 9.60
N ALA A 28 11.34 1.86 9.14
CA ALA A 28 12.37 1.23 9.97
C ALA A 28 13.45 2.23 10.43
N VAL A 29 13.86 3.16 9.56
CA VAL A 29 14.80 4.23 9.93
C VAL A 29 14.21 5.14 11.00
N PHE A 30 12.93 5.51 10.86
CA PHE A 30 12.25 6.36 11.85
C PHE A 30 12.01 5.64 13.17
N LEU A 31 11.70 4.33 13.13
CA LEU A 31 11.55 3.52 14.33
C LEU A 31 12.87 3.43 15.10
N LYS A 32 14.00 3.31 14.39
CA LYS A 32 15.33 3.26 15.01
C LYS A 32 15.79 4.62 15.54
N ASN A 33 15.41 5.70 14.89
CA ASN A 33 15.84 7.06 15.20
C ASN A 33 14.65 8.04 15.18
N PRO A 34 13.71 7.97 16.15
CA PRO A 34 12.52 8.82 16.17
C PRO A 34 12.87 10.33 16.30
N ARG A 35 14.07 10.65 16.75
CA ARG A 35 14.55 12.02 16.85
C ARG A 35 14.79 12.71 15.50
N ILE A 36 14.95 11.96 14.40
CA ILE A 36 15.06 12.53 13.04
C ILE A 36 13.77 13.24 12.63
N LEU A 37 12.64 12.82 13.18
CA LEU A 37 11.32 13.41 12.94
C LEU A 37 11.02 14.62 13.85
N LYS A 38 12.02 15.12 14.62
CA LYS A 38 11.83 16.36 15.34
C LYS A 38 11.58 17.50 14.37
N PRO A 39 10.55 18.33 14.61
CA PRO A 39 10.21 19.44 13.72
C PRO A 39 11.23 20.57 13.73
N ASP A 40 12.21 20.55 14.64
CA ASP A 40 13.15 21.65 14.81
C ASP A 40 13.81 22.06 13.48
N TRP A 41 14.25 21.10 12.65
CA TRP A 41 14.81 21.42 11.34
C TRP A 41 13.76 21.80 10.26
N ILE A 42 12.52 21.34 10.40
CA ILE A 42 11.41 21.73 9.51
C ILE A 42 10.90 23.13 9.92
N ALA A 43 10.83 23.40 11.21
CA ALA A 43 10.46 24.72 11.73
C ALA A 43 11.48 25.79 11.29
N ASP A 44 12.76 25.48 11.30
CA ASP A 44 13.83 26.35 10.82
C ASP A 44 13.76 26.61 9.31
N THR A 45 13.19 25.67 8.54
CA THR A 45 13.12 25.76 7.07
C THR A 45 11.79 26.36 6.56
N LEU A 46 10.68 26.16 7.27
CA LEU A 46 9.33 26.56 6.84
C LEU A 46 8.69 27.70 7.68
N GLY A 47 9.42 28.26 8.65
CA GLY A 47 8.91 29.24 9.59
C GLY A 47 8.32 28.62 10.85
N GLN A 48 8.33 29.37 11.94
CA GLN A 48 7.91 28.89 13.27
C GLN A 48 6.49 28.32 13.23
N PRO A 49 6.27 27.09 13.71
CA PRO A 49 4.93 26.57 13.90
C PRO A 49 4.20 27.44 14.93
N ASN A 50 2.89 27.56 14.73
CA ASN A 50 2.03 28.32 15.63
C ASN A 50 2.10 27.70 17.04
N THR A 51 2.92 28.28 17.92
CA THR A 51 3.21 27.75 19.27
C THR A 51 1.96 27.60 20.13
N GLU A 52 0.89 28.37 19.84
CA GLU A 52 -0.41 28.23 20.51
C GLU A 52 -1.11 26.90 20.23
N TRP A 53 -0.96 26.35 19.04
CA TRP A 53 -1.56 25.06 18.65
C TRP A 53 -0.82 23.86 19.27
N GLU A 54 0.51 23.94 19.35
CA GLU A 54 1.33 22.90 20.01
C GLU A 54 1.06 22.82 21.51
N ASN A 55 0.87 23.95 22.17
CA ASN A 55 0.58 24.02 23.59
C ASN A 55 -0.84 23.54 23.98
N ALA A 56 -1.77 23.53 23.02
CA ALA A 56 -3.16 23.10 23.25
C ALA A 56 -3.39 21.59 23.06
N ASN A 57 -2.43 20.85 22.47
CA ASN A 57 -2.61 19.43 22.14
C ASN A 57 -1.76 18.54 23.06
N PRO A 58 -2.38 17.77 24.00
CA PRO A 58 -1.64 16.91 24.94
C PRO A 58 -0.86 15.79 24.27
N LEU A 59 -1.16 15.44 23.00
CA LEU A 59 -0.39 14.49 22.20
C LEU A 59 0.95 15.09 21.73
N MET A 60 1.12 16.40 21.82
CA MET A 60 2.31 17.13 21.41
C MET A 60 3.31 17.35 22.55
N GLU A 61 3.01 16.92 23.78
CA GLU A 61 4.02 16.90 24.84
C GLU A 61 5.25 16.10 24.42
N PRO A 62 6.48 16.57 24.69
CA PRO A 62 7.72 15.97 24.16
C PRO A 62 7.86 14.47 24.45
N HIS A 63 7.35 14.01 25.59
CA HIS A 63 7.43 12.60 25.98
C HIS A 63 6.41 11.75 25.22
N ASN A 64 5.17 12.20 25.11
CA ASN A 64 4.09 11.51 24.40
C ASN A 64 4.37 11.47 22.90
N ARG A 65 5.00 12.50 22.36
CA ARG A 65 5.31 12.63 20.95
C ARG A 65 6.26 11.54 20.43
N ILE A 66 7.30 11.19 21.20
CA ILE A 66 8.24 10.11 20.81
C ILE A 66 7.46 8.80 20.69
N ASN A 67 6.63 8.48 21.68
CA ASN A 67 5.81 7.27 21.68
C ASN A 67 4.82 7.23 20.50
N VAL A 68 4.20 8.35 20.17
CA VAL A 68 3.27 8.46 19.02
C VAL A 68 4.03 8.24 17.70
N ILE A 69 5.21 8.83 17.52
CA ILE A 69 6.05 8.65 16.33
C ILE A 69 6.47 7.18 16.19
N GLU A 70 6.85 6.53 17.27
CA GLU A 70 7.22 5.12 17.26
C GLU A 70 6.04 4.23 16.86
N ILE A 71 4.85 4.46 17.41
CA ILE A 71 3.63 3.73 17.08
C ILE A 71 3.25 3.94 15.61
N LEU A 72 3.25 5.18 15.11
CA LEU A 72 2.94 5.49 13.72
C LEU A 72 3.95 4.86 12.75
N SER A 73 5.24 4.88 13.12
CA SER A 73 6.31 4.27 12.33
C SER A 73 6.19 2.74 12.31
N LEU A 74 5.85 2.12 13.43
CA LEU A 74 5.61 0.67 13.52
C LEU A 74 4.42 0.27 12.66
N PHE A 75 3.33 1.04 12.71
CA PHE A 75 2.14 0.79 11.89
C PHE A 75 2.43 0.95 10.40
N SER A 76 3.16 2.00 10.02
CA SER A 76 3.59 2.22 8.64
C SER A 76 4.54 1.11 8.16
N LEU A 77 5.44 0.61 9.01
CA LEU A 77 6.31 -0.52 8.72
C LEU A 77 5.50 -1.80 8.46
N ALA A 78 4.53 -2.10 9.33
CA ALA A 78 3.67 -3.27 9.18
C ALA A 78 2.87 -3.22 7.87
N LEU A 79 2.29 -2.06 7.53
CA LEU A 79 1.58 -1.84 6.26
C LEU A 79 2.53 -1.93 5.05
N GLY A 80 3.76 -1.44 5.17
CA GLY A 80 4.78 -1.58 4.14
C GLY A 80 5.14 -3.04 3.87
N ILE A 81 5.37 -3.83 4.91
CA ILE A 81 5.64 -5.28 4.80
C ILE A 81 4.43 -6.01 4.18
N PHE A 82 3.22 -5.73 4.68
CA PHE A 82 1.99 -6.27 4.10
C PHE A 82 1.86 -5.92 2.62
N GLY A 83 2.19 -4.67 2.25
CA GLY A 83 2.19 -4.18 0.88
C GLY A 83 3.15 -4.95 -0.04
N VAL A 84 4.31 -5.38 0.44
CA VAL A 84 5.24 -6.23 -0.34
C VAL A 84 4.59 -7.57 -0.68
N PHE A 85 3.98 -8.23 0.31
CA PHE A 85 3.36 -9.53 0.10
C PHE A 85 2.16 -9.45 -0.85
N HIS A 86 1.23 -8.53 -0.61
CA HIS A 86 0.03 -8.48 -1.43
C HIS A 86 0.29 -7.95 -2.84
N SER A 87 1.28 -7.05 -3.05
CA SER A 87 1.64 -6.61 -4.39
C SER A 87 2.25 -7.75 -5.23
N GLY A 88 2.93 -8.71 -4.60
CA GLY A 88 3.36 -9.95 -5.23
C GLY A 88 2.19 -10.77 -5.80
N ILE A 89 1.04 -10.75 -5.14
CA ILE A 89 -0.19 -11.41 -5.62
C ILE A 89 -0.67 -10.77 -6.94
N LEU A 90 -0.57 -9.43 -7.10
CA LEU A 90 -0.90 -8.77 -8.37
C LEU A 90 0.05 -9.19 -9.49
N VAL A 91 1.35 -9.24 -9.21
CA VAL A 91 2.36 -9.70 -10.17
C VAL A 91 2.04 -11.14 -10.61
N LEU A 92 1.78 -12.01 -9.64
CA LEU A 92 1.43 -13.41 -9.91
C LEU A 92 0.14 -13.51 -10.71
N GLY A 93 -0.92 -12.81 -10.31
CA GLY A 93 -2.22 -12.79 -11.00
C GLY A 93 -2.14 -12.30 -12.44
N ALA A 94 -1.32 -11.28 -12.69
CA ALA A 94 -1.08 -10.76 -14.03
C ALA A 94 -0.24 -11.75 -14.86
N PHE A 95 0.75 -12.40 -14.25
CA PHE A 95 1.62 -13.38 -14.93
C PHE A 95 0.86 -14.63 -15.34
N ILE A 96 0.09 -15.24 -14.42
CA ILE A 96 -0.71 -16.45 -14.71
C ILE A 96 -2.05 -16.12 -15.38
N ARG A 97 -2.35 -14.84 -15.63
CA ARG A 97 -3.57 -14.36 -16.27
C ARG A 97 -4.85 -14.84 -15.58
N SER A 98 -4.83 -14.91 -14.25
CA SER A 98 -5.97 -15.37 -13.45
C SER A 98 -6.81 -14.22 -12.94
N LYS A 99 -8.08 -14.16 -13.36
CA LYS A 99 -9.04 -13.17 -12.86
C LYS A 99 -9.30 -13.28 -11.37
N VAL A 100 -9.29 -14.51 -10.82
CA VAL A 100 -9.56 -14.78 -9.39
C VAL A 100 -8.44 -14.18 -8.54
N VAL A 101 -7.18 -14.38 -8.93
CA VAL A 101 -6.02 -13.84 -8.21
C VAL A 101 -6.00 -12.31 -8.27
N ILE A 102 -6.39 -11.72 -9.40
CA ILE A 102 -6.51 -10.25 -9.54
C ILE A 102 -7.61 -9.71 -8.62
N ILE A 103 -8.75 -10.39 -8.52
CA ILE A 103 -9.86 -10.00 -7.61
C ILE A 103 -9.40 -10.10 -6.14
N ALA A 104 -8.73 -11.19 -5.76
CA ALA A 104 -8.19 -11.35 -4.41
C ALA A 104 -7.22 -10.21 -4.07
N TRP A 105 -6.33 -9.87 -4.99
CA TRP A 105 -5.44 -8.73 -4.83
C TRP A 105 -6.20 -7.40 -4.63
N MET A 106 -7.24 -7.14 -5.43
CA MET A 106 -8.04 -5.92 -5.29
C MET A 106 -8.69 -5.81 -3.91
N PHE A 107 -9.14 -6.94 -3.35
CA PHE A 107 -9.68 -6.98 -2.00
C PHE A 107 -8.63 -6.57 -0.95
N PHE A 108 -7.42 -7.13 -1.02
CA PHE A 108 -6.32 -6.76 -0.14
C PHE A 108 -5.87 -5.30 -0.32
N ALA A 109 -5.89 -4.79 -1.54
CA ALA A 109 -5.54 -3.40 -1.84
C ALA A 109 -6.55 -2.39 -1.25
N ILE A 110 -7.84 -2.71 -1.28
CA ILE A 110 -8.89 -1.91 -0.62
C ILE A 110 -8.67 -1.93 0.90
N PHE A 111 -8.38 -3.11 1.45
CA PHE A 111 -8.08 -3.27 2.87
C PHE A 111 -6.84 -2.45 3.28
N GLU A 112 -5.76 -2.49 2.50
CA GLU A 112 -4.59 -1.62 2.73
C GLU A 112 -4.96 -0.14 2.76
N CYS A 113 -5.75 0.33 1.79
CA CYS A 113 -6.19 1.72 1.74
C CYS A 113 -7.02 2.12 2.97
N LEU A 114 -7.85 1.21 3.48
CA LEU A 114 -8.67 1.44 4.67
C LEU A 114 -7.83 1.77 5.91
N PHE A 115 -6.63 1.22 6.02
CA PHE A 115 -5.69 1.52 7.12
C PHE A 115 -4.73 2.67 6.80
N LEU A 116 -4.32 2.80 5.55
CA LEU A 116 -3.42 3.88 5.14
C LEU A 116 -4.07 5.26 5.26
N VAL A 117 -5.36 5.41 4.93
CA VAL A 117 -6.03 6.72 4.97
C VAL A 117 -6.09 7.27 6.40
N PRO A 118 -6.56 6.55 7.43
CA PRO A 118 -6.48 7.02 8.80
C PRO A 118 -5.05 7.29 9.28
N LEU A 119 -4.09 6.46 8.87
CA LEU A 119 -2.69 6.67 9.21
C LEU A 119 -2.15 7.99 8.66
N VAL A 120 -2.47 8.34 7.41
CA VAL A 120 -2.10 9.64 6.81
C VAL A 120 -2.71 10.81 7.60
N ILE A 121 -3.99 10.68 7.97
CA ILE A 121 -4.69 11.70 8.75
C ILE A 121 -4.03 11.87 10.13
N LEU A 122 -3.76 10.76 10.83
CA LEU A 122 -3.08 10.79 12.13
C LEU A 122 -1.67 11.38 12.04
N CYS A 123 -0.89 11.00 11.02
CA CYS A 123 0.42 11.59 10.78
C CYS A 123 0.33 13.10 10.54
N GLY A 124 -0.70 13.57 9.82
CA GLY A 124 -0.95 14.99 9.60
C GLY A 124 -1.30 15.72 10.89
N ILE A 125 -2.21 15.17 11.70
CA ILE A 125 -2.61 15.74 13.01
C ILE A 125 -1.41 15.81 13.96
N CYS A 126 -0.56 14.77 13.96
CA CYS A 126 0.63 14.73 14.81
C CYS A 126 1.83 15.51 14.22
N ASN A 127 1.63 16.22 13.12
CA ASN A 127 2.65 17.03 12.43
C ASN A 127 3.88 16.21 11.97
N VAL A 128 3.70 14.92 11.66
CA VAL A 128 4.74 13.99 11.21
C VAL A 128 4.74 13.90 9.67
N TRP A 129 4.99 15.01 9.00
CA TRP A 129 4.86 15.13 7.54
C TRP A 129 5.76 14.19 6.74
N LEU A 130 6.96 13.90 7.26
CA LEU A 130 7.89 12.97 6.62
C LEU A 130 7.35 11.54 6.52
N LEU A 131 6.42 11.18 7.40
CA LEU A 131 5.72 9.89 7.34
C LEU A 131 4.37 10.02 6.61
N ALA A 132 3.69 11.17 6.74
CA ALA A 132 2.40 11.42 6.07
C ALA A 132 2.52 11.40 4.55
N ILE A 133 3.53 12.08 3.99
CA ILE A 133 3.71 12.22 2.53
C ILE A 133 3.91 10.87 1.82
N PRO A 134 4.84 9.98 2.25
CA PRO A 134 5.00 8.66 1.63
C PRO A 134 3.75 7.79 1.73
N ASN A 135 3.04 7.84 2.85
CA ASN A 135 1.81 7.09 3.05
C ASN A 135 0.67 7.64 2.15
N ALA A 136 0.51 8.96 2.03
CA ALA A 136 -0.45 9.58 1.12
C ALA A 136 -0.16 9.20 -0.34
N PHE A 137 1.11 9.23 -0.74
CA PHE A 137 1.52 8.80 -2.07
C PHE A 137 1.24 7.31 -2.30
N SER A 138 1.35 6.47 -1.26
CA SER A 138 0.96 5.07 -1.27
C SER A 138 -0.53 4.90 -1.59
N VAL A 139 -1.41 5.65 -0.92
CA VAL A 139 -2.88 5.60 -1.18
C VAL A 139 -3.18 5.90 -2.64
N LEU A 140 -2.61 6.99 -3.19
CA LEU A 140 -2.82 7.39 -4.58
C LEU A 140 -2.34 6.33 -5.57
N LYS A 141 -1.17 5.75 -5.34
CA LYS A 141 -0.60 4.69 -6.19
C LYS A 141 -1.45 3.42 -6.15
N THR A 142 -1.86 2.98 -4.97
CA THR A 142 -2.71 1.80 -4.79
C THR A 142 -4.09 2.02 -5.42
N GLY A 143 -4.71 3.19 -5.26
CA GLY A 143 -5.98 3.53 -5.91
C GLY A 143 -5.90 3.46 -7.44
N ARG A 144 -4.84 4.00 -8.04
CA ARG A 144 -4.62 3.89 -9.49
C ARG A 144 -4.40 2.45 -9.95
N ALA A 145 -3.67 1.65 -9.17
CA ALA A 145 -3.44 0.25 -9.49
C ALA A 145 -4.72 -0.58 -9.43
N ILE A 146 -5.65 -0.30 -8.49
CA ILE A 146 -6.97 -0.93 -8.43
C ILE A 146 -7.74 -0.68 -9.73
N PHE A 147 -7.75 0.56 -10.24
CA PHE A 147 -8.41 0.88 -11.50
C PHE A 147 -7.83 0.09 -12.68
N ILE A 148 -6.49 -0.02 -12.76
CA ILE A 148 -5.81 -0.76 -13.82
C ILE A 148 -6.09 -2.25 -13.71
N ALA A 149 -6.08 -2.82 -12.50
CA ALA A 149 -6.39 -4.22 -12.24
C ALA A 149 -7.84 -4.57 -12.60
N GLN A 150 -8.79 -3.66 -12.33
CA GLN A 150 -10.18 -3.81 -12.76
C GLN A 150 -10.28 -3.89 -14.28
N LYS A 151 -9.58 -3.03 -15.02
CA LYS A 151 -9.54 -3.06 -16.49
C LYS A 151 -8.89 -4.33 -17.03
N ALA A 152 -7.81 -4.81 -16.40
CA ALA A 152 -7.19 -6.08 -16.76
C ALA A 152 -8.14 -7.26 -16.56
N ARG A 153 -8.89 -7.28 -15.46
CA ARG A 153 -9.94 -8.28 -15.20
C ARG A 153 -11.03 -8.24 -16.28
N GLU A 154 -11.48 -7.04 -16.70
CA GLU A 154 -12.45 -6.88 -17.78
C GLU A 154 -11.90 -7.43 -19.11
N GLU A 155 -10.61 -7.23 -19.42
CA GLU A 155 -9.99 -7.80 -20.63
C GLU A 155 -10.00 -9.33 -20.63
N ILE A 156 -9.71 -9.95 -19.47
CA ILE A 156 -9.76 -11.41 -19.29
C ILE A 156 -11.23 -11.90 -19.44
N ASN A 157 -12.16 -11.23 -18.75
CA ASN A 157 -13.56 -11.64 -18.74
C ASN A 157 -14.22 -11.54 -20.12
N ASN A 158 -13.83 -10.56 -20.93
CA ASN A 158 -14.34 -10.34 -22.29
C ASN A 158 -13.67 -11.27 -23.34
N GLY A 159 -12.89 -12.25 -22.91
CA GLY A 159 -12.23 -13.23 -23.78
C GLY A 159 -11.11 -12.65 -24.66
N LYS A 160 -10.71 -11.40 -24.44
CA LYS A 160 -9.58 -10.78 -25.14
C LYS A 160 -8.25 -11.44 -24.78
N ILE A 161 -8.17 -12.01 -23.57
CA ILE A 161 -7.03 -12.74 -23.05
C ILE A 161 -7.55 -14.03 -22.44
N LYS A 162 -6.90 -15.16 -22.77
CA LYS A 162 -7.30 -16.47 -22.27
C LYS A 162 -7.03 -16.58 -20.78
N ASP A 163 -8.07 -16.87 -19.98
CA ASP A 163 -7.95 -17.11 -18.55
C ASP A 163 -7.31 -18.49 -18.30
N CYS A 164 -6.07 -18.49 -17.82
CA CYS A 164 -5.36 -19.74 -17.51
C CYS A 164 -5.79 -20.34 -16.18
N GLY A 165 -6.40 -19.52 -15.27
CA GLY A 165 -6.91 -19.99 -13.99
C GLY A 165 -8.12 -20.92 -14.12
N SER A 166 -8.97 -20.70 -15.14
CA SER A 166 -10.17 -21.52 -15.35
C SER A 166 -9.87 -22.97 -15.82
N LYS A 167 -8.65 -23.23 -16.27
CA LYS A 167 -8.23 -24.59 -16.62
C LYS A 167 -7.82 -25.41 -15.39
N LEU A 168 -7.15 -24.79 -14.44
CA LEU A 168 -6.76 -25.43 -13.18
C LEU A 168 -8.00 -25.86 -12.37
N ASP A 169 -9.04 -25.01 -12.32
CA ASP A 169 -10.27 -25.34 -11.62
C ASP A 169 -11.02 -26.50 -12.28
N LYS A 170 -11.04 -26.58 -13.63
CA LYS A 170 -11.71 -27.69 -14.34
C LYS A 170 -10.96 -29.01 -14.20
N GLU A 171 -9.65 -28.99 -14.33
CA GLU A 171 -8.82 -30.21 -14.21
C GLU A 171 -8.92 -30.78 -12.77
N TYR A 172 -8.97 -29.92 -11.75
CA TYR A 172 -9.11 -30.35 -10.35
C TYR A 172 -10.50 -30.89 -10.02
N PHE A 173 -11.58 -30.36 -10.62
CA PHE A 173 -12.95 -30.84 -10.42
C PHE A 173 -13.26 -32.11 -11.22
N ASP A 174 -12.68 -32.27 -12.41
CA ASP A 174 -12.87 -33.46 -13.25
C ASP A 174 -12.18 -34.70 -12.62
N ASP A 175 -11.03 -34.54 -11.97
CA ASP A 175 -10.33 -35.62 -11.26
C ASP A 175 -11.10 -36.11 -10.03
N TYR A 176 -11.89 -35.25 -9.35
CA TYR A 176 -12.72 -35.66 -8.21
C TYR A 176 -13.98 -36.40 -8.62
N ASN A 177 -14.51 -36.16 -9.83
CA ASN A 177 -15.72 -36.84 -10.33
C ASN A 177 -15.45 -38.23 -10.97
N ILE A 178 -14.19 -38.60 -11.14
CA ILE A 178 -13.80 -39.91 -11.68
C ILE A 178 -13.69 -40.96 -10.55
N VAL A 179 -13.67 -40.54 -9.27
CA VAL A 179 -13.48 -41.41 -8.09
C VAL A 179 -14.79 -41.63 -7.30
N ALA A 180 -15.92 -41.11 -7.74
CA ALA A 180 -17.25 -41.33 -7.19
C ALA A 180 -18.10 -42.20 -8.11
#